data_dda45a5ac5e97082d2902054002caf51
#
_entry.id   dda45a5ac5e97082d2902054002caf51
#
_cell.length_a   1.000
_cell.length_b   1.000
_cell.length_c   1.000
_cell.angle_alpha   90.00
_cell.angle_beta   90.00
_cell.angle_gamma   90.00
#
_symmetry.space_group_name_H-M   'P 1'
#
loop_
_entity.id
_entity.type
_entity.pdbx_description
1 polymer ?
#
loop_
_entity_poly.entity_id
_entity_poly.type
_entity_poly.pdbx_seq_one_letter_code
_entity_poly.pdbx_strand_id
1 'polypeptide(L)'
;MAGGHQVRAMSRSEKSDAAIAALGAAPVRCDLEDVTAAHVGDSEAIVHCAAFVEQWGPVDAWKRFNIDGTERMLAASREAGALRFIHISTESVLWRGQHLRDVDETYPRAPNSPYPYSWTKARAEELVVRANGAEFQTIILRPRFIWGPGDTTLLPTLRAMAASGQWMWIDGGRARTSTTHIDNLIHAIELALTKGGGGEAYFVLDDGVRTLREMIGAIAGSQGISLPDREIPAWAADVAGATAEIVWRLFGLRSEPPLTRFSAMIMSREAVLRDGKARAELGYAPVIGVEEGLARMRQA
;
A
#
# COMPACT_ATOMS: atom_id res chain seq x y z
N MET A 1 -22.50 -7.03 -3.15
CA MET A 1 -21.36 -7.92 -3.29
C MET A 1 -21.41 -8.91 -2.14
N ALA A 2 -20.43 -9.75 -1.89
CA ALA A 2 -20.55 -10.86 -0.91
C ALA A 2 -21.08 -10.43 0.46
N GLY A 3 -20.71 -9.23 0.96
CA GLY A 3 -21.20 -8.65 2.22
C GLY A 3 -22.54 -7.92 2.15
N GLY A 4 -23.28 -7.98 1.04
CA GLY A 4 -24.55 -7.27 0.85
C GLY A 4 -24.42 -5.75 0.58
N HIS A 5 -23.21 -5.22 0.45
CA HIS A 5 -22.96 -3.81 0.19
C HIS A 5 -23.24 -3.43 -1.27
N GLN A 6 -23.82 -2.27 -1.48
CA GLN A 6 -23.81 -1.59 -2.76
C GLN A 6 -22.51 -0.81 -2.91
N VAL A 7 -21.73 -1.13 -3.93
CA VAL A 7 -20.41 -0.53 -4.12
C VAL A 7 -20.42 0.38 -5.34
N ARG A 8 -19.96 1.61 -5.15
CA ARG A 8 -19.63 2.57 -6.21
C ARG A 8 -18.12 2.69 -6.28
N ALA A 9 -17.55 2.58 -7.46
CA ALA A 9 -16.09 2.62 -7.61
C ALA A 9 -15.64 3.69 -8.60
N MET A 10 -14.67 4.50 -8.19
CA MET A 10 -14.09 5.55 -9.02
C MET A 10 -13.37 4.94 -10.23
N SER A 11 -13.58 5.54 -11.39
CA SER A 11 -13.04 5.12 -12.67
C SER A 11 -12.53 6.31 -13.50
N ARG A 12 -11.42 6.11 -14.23
CA ARG A 12 -10.85 7.14 -15.12
C ARG A 12 -10.95 6.79 -16.60
N SER A 13 -11.50 5.63 -16.96
CA SER A 13 -11.57 5.18 -18.36
C SER A 13 -12.74 4.22 -18.59
N GLU A 14 -13.21 4.09 -19.83
CA GLU A 14 -14.24 3.12 -20.21
C GLU A 14 -13.83 1.67 -19.92
N LYS A 15 -12.53 1.36 -20.07
CA LYS A 15 -11.98 0.05 -19.70
C LYS A 15 -12.15 -0.23 -18.22
N SER A 16 -11.90 0.78 -17.36
CA SER A 16 -12.09 0.65 -15.91
C SER A 16 -13.58 0.54 -15.55
N ASP A 17 -14.46 1.29 -16.24
CA ASP A 17 -15.91 1.17 -16.03
C ASP A 17 -16.40 -0.25 -16.30
N ALA A 18 -15.99 -0.84 -17.43
CA ALA A 18 -16.37 -2.20 -17.79
C ALA A 18 -15.86 -3.23 -16.77
N ALA A 19 -14.62 -3.06 -16.28
CA ALA A 19 -14.04 -3.93 -15.25
C ALA A 19 -14.80 -3.82 -13.93
N ILE A 20 -15.14 -2.61 -13.47
CA ILE A 20 -15.91 -2.35 -12.26
C ILE A 20 -17.31 -2.97 -12.38
N ALA A 21 -17.99 -2.74 -13.49
CA ALA A 21 -19.32 -3.29 -13.75
C ALA A 21 -19.32 -4.83 -13.77
N ALA A 22 -18.29 -5.44 -14.36
CA ALA A 22 -18.13 -6.89 -14.38
C ALA A 22 -17.98 -7.51 -12.97
N LEU A 23 -17.48 -6.72 -12.01
CA LEU A 23 -17.40 -7.09 -10.59
C LEU A 23 -18.71 -6.83 -9.82
N GLY A 24 -19.74 -6.29 -10.47
CA GLY A 24 -21.04 -5.98 -9.88
C GLY A 24 -21.08 -4.65 -9.11
N ALA A 25 -20.05 -3.79 -9.25
CA ALA A 25 -20.04 -2.44 -8.68
C ALA A 25 -20.50 -1.40 -9.71
N ALA A 26 -21.00 -0.24 -9.24
CA ALA A 26 -21.37 0.88 -10.09
C ALA A 26 -20.16 1.76 -10.37
N PRO A 27 -19.72 1.94 -11.64
CA PRO A 27 -18.61 2.84 -11.96
C PRO A 27 -19.04 4.30 -11.80
N VAL A 28 -18.13 5.12 -11.24
CA VAL A 28 -18.27 6.58 -11.14
C VAL A 28 -17.09 7.22 -11.85
N ARG A 29 -17.36 7.86 -13.01
CA ARG A 29 -16.31 8.51 -13.79
C ARG A 29 -15.81 9.77 -13.10
N CYS A 30 -14.59 9.70 -12.55
CA CYS A 30 -14.01 10.77 -11.75
C CYS A 30 -12.50 10.54 -11.57
N ASP A 31 -11.73 11.60 -11.37
CA ASP A 31 -10.35 11.58 -10.90
C ASP A 31 -10.26 12.24 -9.52
N LEU A 32 -9.18 11.97 -8.77
CA LEU A 32 -8.90 12.64 -7.50
C LEU A 32 -8.74 14.18 -7.64
N GLU A 33 -8.43 14.65 -8.84
CA GLU A 33 -8.28 16.08 -9.11
C GLU A 33 -9.63 16.79 -9.22
N ASP A 34 -10.68 16.07 -9.62
CA ASP A 34 -12.02 16.62 -9.92
C ASP A 34 -13.13 16.08 -9.01
N VAL A 35 -12.76 15.30 -7.98
CA VAL A 35 -13.74 14.67 -7.10
C VAL A 35 -14.57 15.73 -6.33
N THR A 36 -15.88 15.54 -6.31
CA THR A 36 -16.87 16.39 -5.64
C THR A 36 -17.87 15.53 -4.86
N ALA A 37 -18.70 16.15 -4.04
CA ALA A 37 -19.78 15.49 -3.31
C ALA A 37 -20.74 14.74 -4.25
N ALA A 38 -21.00 15.23 -5.46
CA ALA A 38 -21.82 14.55 -6.46
C ALA A 38 -21.26 13.19 -6.89
N HIS A 39 -19.94 13.05 -6.97
CA HIS A 39 -19.29 11.77 -7.27
C HIS A 39 -19.37 10.78 -6.10
N VAL A 40 -19.32 11.27 -4.86
CA VAL A 40 -19.53 10.48 -3.64
C VAL A 40 -20.99 10.03 -3.54
N GLY A 41 -21.94 10.92 -3.85
CA GLY A 41 -23.38 10.65 -3.80
C GLY A 41 -23.86 10.34 -2.38
N ASP A 42 -24.71 9.34 -2.25
CA ASP A 42 -25.32 8.86 -1.01
C ASP A 42 -24.51 7.77 -0.29
N SER A 43 -23.21 7.67 -0.57
CA SER A 43 -22.34 6.66 0.04
C SER A 43 -22.14 6.92 1.54
N GLU A 44 -22.57 5.98 2.38
CA GLU A 44 -22.42 6.07 3.85
C GLU A 44 -20.96 5.96 4.30
N ALA A 45 -20.17 5.17 3.58
CA ALA A 45 -18.75 4.92 3.89
C ALA A 45 -17.87 5.02 2.65
N ILE A 46 -16.68 5.58 2.82
CA ILE A 46 -15.69 5.73 1.77
C ILE A 46 -14.47 4.87 2.11
N VAL A 47 -14.02 4.05 1.16
CA VAL A 47 -12.74 3.34 1.21
C VAL A 47 -11.78 4.03 0.25
N HIS A 48 -10.87 4.84 0.80
CA HIS A 48 -9.91 5.62 0.02
C HIS A 48 -8.60 4.86 -0.14
N CYS A 49 -8.46 4.13 -1.25
CA CYS A 49 -7.25 3.39 -1.63
C CYS A 49 -6.48 4.02 -2.79
N ALA A 50 -7.04 5.07 -3.41
CA ALA A 50 -6.36 5.74 -4.51
C ALA A 50 -5.13 6.52 -4.03
N ALA A 51 -3.97 6.25 -4.64
CA ALA A 51 -2.71 6.89 -4.33
C ALA A 51 -1.75 6.80 -5.52
N PHE A 52 -0.78 7.68 -5.57
CA PHE A 52 0.38 7.56 -6.45
C PHE A 52 1.44 6.72 -5.73
N VAL A 53 1.63 5.49 -6.19
CA VAL A 53 2.47 4.47 -5.53
C VAL A 53 3.77 4.19 -6.27
N GLU A 54 4.02 4.89 -7.38
CA GLU A 54 5.23 4.72 -8.18
C GLU A 54 6.49 4.98 -7.34
N GLN A 55 7.55 4.26 -7.62
CA GLN A 55 8.82 4.42 -6.92
C GLN A 55 9.69 5.56 -7.49
N TRP A 56 9.34 6.03 -8.69
CA TRP A 56 10.01 7.11 -9.40
C TRP A 56 9.02 8.03 -10.09
N GLY A 57 9.35 9.31 -10.15
CA GLY A 57 8.53 10.31 -10.83
C GLY A 57 8.76 11.74 -10.30
N PRO A 58 7.99 12.70 -10.81
CA PRO A 58 8.02 14.08 -10.31
C PRO A 58 7.47 14.14 -8.88
N VAL A 59 8.16 14.82 -7.97
CA VAL A 59 7.72 14.98 -6.57
C VAL A 59 6.31 15.56 -6.47
N ASP A 60 5.94 16.45 -7.39
CA ASP A 60 4.61 17.05 -7.41
C ASP A 60 3.50 16.06 -7.72
N ALA A 61 3.77 14.91 -8.38
CA ALA A 61 2.77 13.87 -8.58
C ALA A 61 2.40 13.22 -7.25
N TRP A 62 3.38 12.88 -6.39
CA TRP A 62 3.08 12.36 -5.05
C TRP A 62 2.28 13.36 -4.20
N LYS A 63 2.61 14.66 -4.24
CA LYS A 63 1.84 15.70 -3.53
C LYS A 63 0.41 15.75 -4.02
N ARG A 64 0.25 15.93 -5.34
CA ARG A 64 -1.03 16.12 -6.00
C ARG A 64 -2.02 14.99 -5.74
N PHE A 65 -1.56 13.73 -5.83
CA PHE A 65 -2.43 12.58 -5.65
C PHE A 65 -2.55 12.13 -4.19
N ASN A 66 -1.44 12.08 -3.43
CA ASN A 66 -1.47 11.53 -2.08
C ASN A 66 -1.91 12.54 -1.02
N ILE A 67 -1.58 13.82 -1.18
CA ILE A 67 -1.97 14.87 -0.22
C ILE A 67 -3.22 15.57 -0.70
N ASP A 68 -3.13 16.30 -1.82
CA ASP A 68 -4.23 17.14 -2.31
C ASP A 68 -5.44 16.28 -2.72
N GLY A 69 -5.21 15.11 -3.33
CA GLY A 69 -6.24 14.15 -3.68
C GLY A 69 -6.96 13.57 -2.45
N THR A 70 -6.22 13.26 -1.37
CA THR A 70 -6.81 12.84 -0.10
C THR A 70 -7.62 13.97 0.53
N GLU A 71 -7.10 15.20 0.53
CA GLU A 71 -7.82 16.37 1.06
C GLU A 71 -9.14 16.63 0.34
N ARG A 72 -9.14 16.58 -1.02
CA ARG A 72 -10.35 16.72 -1.82
C ARG A 72 -11.36 15.61 -1.55
N MET A 73 -10.89 14.36 -1.47
CA MET A 73 -11.78 13.23 -1.17
C MET A 73 -12.40 13.35 0.23
N LEU A 74 -11.65 13.79 1.23
CA LEU A 74 -12.18 14.06 2.58
C LEU A 74 -13.24 15.17 2.55
N ALA A 75 -12.97 16.25 1.84
CA ALA A 75 -13.91 17.36 1.70
C ALA A 75 -15.20 16.93 0.98
N ALA A 76 -15.07 16.25 -0.16
CA ALA A 76 -16.20 15.74 -0.95
C ALA A 76 -17.03 14.73 -0.15
N SER A 77 -16.38 13.85 0.62
CA SER A 77 -17.06 12.85 1.45
C SER A 77 -17.87 13.48 2.57
N ARG A 78 -17.30 14.49 3.24
CA ARG A 78 -17.99 15.22 4.31
C ARG A 78 -19.15 16.04 3.77
N GLU A 79 -18.98 16.73 2.65
CA GLU A 79 -20.03 17.51 1.98
C GLU A 79 -21.19 16.62 1.51
N ALA A 80 -20.90 15.39 1.06
CA ALA A 80 -21.90 14.39 0.68
C ALA A 80 -22.64 13.76 1.88
N GLY A 81 -22.21 14.02 3.11
CA GLY A 81 -22.82 13.45 4.30
C GLY A 81 -22.36 12.01 4.62
N ALA A 82 -21.24 11.56 4.07
CA ALA A 82 -20.66 10.26 4.45
C ALA A 82 -20.35 10.24 5.95
N LEU A 83 -20.61 9.11 6.60
CA LEU A 83 -20.43 8.94 8.04
C LEU A 83 -19.04 8.39 8.38
N ARG A 84 -18.42 7.68 7.42
CA ARG A 84 -17.16 6.95 7.67
C ARG A 84 -16.18 7.05 6.50
N PHE A 85 -14.91 7.23 6.83
CA PHE A 85 -13.82 7.31 5.87
C PHE A 85 -12.68 6.37 6.28
N ILE A 86 -12.46 5.34 5.48
CA ILE A 86 -11.40 4.35 5.69
C ILE A 86 -10.26 4.67 4.74
N HIS A 87 -9.13 5.13 5.27
CA HIS A 87 -7.94 5.45 4.49
C HIS A 87 -7.00 4.26 4.43
N ILE A 88 -6.75 3.73 3.25
CA ILE A 88 -5.71 2.71 3.05
C ILE A 88 -4.37 3.42 2.98
N SER A 89 -3.65 3.35 4.07
CA SER A 89 -2.30 3.88 4.23
C SER A 89 -1.25 2.78 4.01
N THR A 90 -0.16 2.84 4.72
CA THR A 90 0.97 1.91 4.62
C THR A 90 1.86 2.08 5.85
N GLU A 91 2.63 1.06 6.21
CA GLU A 91 3.71 1.18 7.19
C GLU A 91 4.79 2.18 6.73
N SER A 92 4.81 2.46 5.43
CA SER A 92 5.81 3.35 4.82
C SER A 92 5.82 4.75 5.42
N VAL A 93 4.73 5.17 6.05
CA VAL A 93 4.64 6.45 6.77
C VAL A 93 5.62 6.59 7.94
N LEU A 94 6.27 5.50 8.33
CA LEU A 94 7.25 5.47 9.44
C LEU A 94 8.71 5.55 8.98
N TRP A 95 8.99 5.35 7.68
CA TRP A 95 10.36 5.19 7.18
C TRP A 95 11.14 6.50 7.10
N ARG A 96 12.36 6.46 7.66
CA ARG A 96 13.44 7.46 7.48
C ARG A 96 14.74 6.80 6.97
N GLY A 97 14.72 5.46 6.71
CA GLY A 97 15.88 4.64 6.34
C GLY A 97 16.36 3.68 7.42
N GLN A 98 15.75 3.70 8.61
CA GLN A 98 16.06 2.82 9.75
C GLN A 98 15.38 1.44 9.59
N HIS A 99 15.74 0.48 10.46
CA HIS A 99 14.95 -0.73 10.66
C HIS A 99 13.70 -0.43 11.49
N LEU A 100 12.59 -1.07 11.16
CA LEU A 100 11.39 -1.13 12.00
C LEU A 100 11.37 -2.52 12.66
N ARG A 101 11.73 -2.58 13.94
CA ARG A 101 11.85 -3.84 14.68
C ARG A 101 10.82 -3.88 15.78
N ASP A 102 9.82 -4.73 15.61
CA ASP A 102 8.77 -4.97 16.60
C ASP A 102 8.03 -3.67 17.01
N VAL A 103 7.66 -2.86 16.01
CA VAL A 103 6.99 -1.57 16.21
C VAL A 103 5.47 -1.70 16.12
N ASP A 104 4.76 -0.85 16.87
CA ASP A 104 3.30 -0.70 16.84
C ASP A 104 2.90 0.70 16.34
N GLU A 105 1.61 1.01 16.40
CA GLU A 105 1.03 2.27 15.89
C GLU A 105 1.49 3.51 16.67
N THR A 106 2.08 3.36 17.85
CA THR A 106 2.66 4.47 18.63
C THR A 106 3.97 4.97 18.03
N TYR A 107 4.61 4.20 17.15
CA TYR A 107 5.83 4.62 16.48
C TYR A 107 5.59 5.88 15.63
N PRO A 108 6.44 6.92 15.75
CA PRO A 108 6.17 8.23 15.16
C PRO A 108 6.21 8.20 13.63
N ARG A 109 5.20 8.81 13.01
CA ARG A 109 5.16 9.06 11.56
C ARG A 109 6.36 9.90 11.12
N ALA A 110 6.70 9.78 9.83
CA ALA A 110 7.83 10.44 9.19
C ALA A 110 7.39 11.48 8.14
N PRO A 111 6.71 12.59 8.51
CA PRO A 111 6.24 13.59 7.54
C PRO A 111 7.37 14.36 6.85
N ASN A 112 8.62 14.15 7.27
CA ASN A 112 9.84 14.70 6.68
C ASN A 112 10.79 13.58 6.20
N SER A 113 10.24 12.43 5.80
CA SER A 113 11.00 11.33 5.23
C SER A 113 11.78 11.77 3.99
N PRO A 114 12.99 11.22 3.72
CA PRO A 114 13.69 11.46 2.47
C PRO A 114 13.03 10.78 1.25
N TYR A 115 12.02 9.97 1.46
CA TYR A 115 11.31 9.21 0.43
C TYR A 115 9.96 9.86 0.11
N PRO A 116 9.72 10.29 -1.15
CA PRO A 116 8.48 10.99 -1.53
C PRO A 116 7.20 10.23 -1.17
N TYR A 117 7.15 8.94 -1.43
CA TYR A 117 6.00 8.12 -1.06
C TYR A 117 5.73 8.14 0.44
N SER A 118 6.77 7.92 1.27
CA SER A 118 6.64 7.85 2.72
C SER A 118 6.14 9.17 3.32
N TRP A 119 6.76 10.30 2.99
CA TRP A 119 6.35 11.56 3.60
C TRP A 119 4.99 12.06 3.10
N THR A 120 4.63 11.80 1.82
CA THR A 120 3.31 12.20 1.31
C THR A 120 2.19 11.37 1.92
N LYS A 121 2.38 10.07 2.10
CA LYS A 121 1.42 9.21 2.83
C LYS A 121 1.33 9.59 4.30
N ALA A 122 2.44 9.95 4.96
CA ALA A 122 2.42 10.46 6.34
C ALA A 122 1.63 11.77 6.47
N ARG A 123 1.78 12.70 5.52
CA ARG A 123 0.98 13.93 5.46
C ARG A 123 -0.49 13.66 5.17
N ALA A 124 -0.80 12.72 4.28
CA ALA A 124 -2.18 12.29 4.05
C ALA A 124 -2.84 11.75 5.33
N GLU A 125 -2.14 10.93 6.12
CA GLU A 125 -2.65 10.48 7.41
C GLU A 125 -2.91 11.65 8.39
N GLU A 126 -2.07 12.68 8.40
CA GLU A 126 -2.32 13.88 9.23
C GLU A 126 -3.61 14.59 8.81
N LEU A 127 -3.93 14.65 7.51
CA LEU A 127 -5.20 15.18 7.02
C LEU A 127 -6.38 14.31 7.49
N VAL A 128 -6.26 13.00 7.36
CA VAL A 128 -7.30 12.04 7.76
C VAL A 128 -7.58 12.12 9.26
N VAL A 129 -6.55 12.18 10.12
CA VAL A 129 -6.70 12.35 11.57
C VAL A 129 -7.38 13.68 11.91
N ARG A 130 -6.98 14.79 11.27
CA ARG A 130 -7.61 16.10 11.50
C ARG A 130 -9.06 16.16 11.01
N ALA A 131 -9.43 15.38 10.01
CA ALA A 131 -10.79 15.33 9.49
C ALA A 131 -11.74 14.55 10.39
N ASN A 132 -11.24 13.77 11.37
CA ASN A 132 -12.07 12.99 12.26
C ASN A 132 -12.99 13.87 13.12
N GLY A 133 -14.23 13.45 13.27
CA GLY A 133 -15.23 14.13 14.09
C GLY A 133 -16.41 13.22 14.45
N ALA A 134 -17.35 13.72 15.26
CA ALA A 134 -18.48 12.93 15.75
C ALA A 134 -19.40 12.44 14.60
N GLU A 135 -19.59 13.27 13.56
CA GLU A 135 -20.46 12.96 12.41
C GLU A 135 -19.71 12.40 11.20
N PHE A 136 -18.37 12.37 11.24
CA PHE A 136 -17.51 11.88 10.16
C PHE A 136 -16.31 11.17 10.76
N GLN A 137 -16.42 9.88 11.01
CA GLN A 137 -15.35 9.09 11.60
C GLN A 137 -14.34 8.65 10.55
N THR A 138 -13.05 8.85 10.84
CA THR A 138 -11.96 8.41 9.96
C THR A 138 -11.18 7.28 10.60
N ILE A 139 -10.84 6.26 9.80
CA ILE A 139 -10.04 5.10 10.20
C ILE A 139 -8.87 4.98 9.23
N ILE A 140 -7.70 4.63 9.74
CA ILE A 140 -6.50 4.42 8.92
C ILE A 140 -6.07 2.96 9.03
N LEU A 141 -5.96 2.27 7.89
CA LEU A 141 -5.41 0.92 7.82
C LEU A 141 -4.01 0.98 7.21
N ARG A 142 -3.03 0.39 7.89
CA ARG A 142 -1.63 0.33 7.46
C ARG A 142 -1.23 -1.10 7.11
N PRO A 143 -1.51 -1.57 5.89
CA PRO A 143 -0.97 -2.83 5.42
C PRO A 143 0.54 -2.72 5.17
N ARG A 144 1.22 -3.87 5.10
CA ARG A 144 2.62 -4.00 4.72
C ARG A 144 2.77 -5.04 3.62
N PHE A 145 3.46 -4.68 2.53
CA PHE A 145 3.79 -5.64 1.47
C PHE A 145 2.56 -6.47 1.08
N ILE A 146 1.56 -5.82 0.45
CA ILE A 146 0.32 -6.47 0.03
C ILE A 146 0.64 -7.49 -1.05
N TRP A 147 0.07 -8.70 -0.91
CA TRP A 147 0.27 -9.79 -1.84
C TRP A 147 -0.99 -10.65 -1.97
N GLY A 148 -1.07 -11.46 -3.04
CA GLY A 148 -2.20 -12.36 -3.26
C GLY A 148 -2.58 -12.49 -4.73
N PRO A 149 -3.67 -13.21 -5.06
CA PRO A 149 -4.18 -13.32 -6.42
C PRO A 149 -4.53 -11.94 -7.00
N GLY A 150 -4.26 -11.75 -8.30
CA GLY A 150 -4.53 -10.48 -8.99
C GLY A 150 -3.46 -9.40 -8.79
N ASP A 151 -2.30 -9.73 -8.23
CA ASP A 151 -1.18 -8.80 -8.12
C ASP A 151 -0.69 -8.34 -9.50
N THR A 152 -0.83 -7.05 -9.76
CA THR A 152 -0.43 -6.38 -11.01
C THR A 152 0.86 -5.55 -10.85
N THR A 153 1.49 -5.58 -9.69
CA THR A 153 2.66 -4.75 -9.35
C THR A 153 3.91 -5.59 -9.15
N LEU A 154 3.90 -6.48 -8.18
CA LEU A 154 5.08 -7.30 -7.82
C LEU A 154 5.34 -8.39 -8.85
N LEU A 155 4.34 -9.18 -9.21
CA LEU A 155 4.50 -10.32 -10.12
C LEU A 155 5.03 -9.95 -11.50
N PRO A 156 4.53 -8.90 -12.19
CA PRO A 156 5.11 -8.46 -13.45
C PRO A 156 6.58 -8.04 -13.31
N THR A 157 6.92 -7.34 -12.23
CA THR A 157 8.29 -6.91 -11.93
C THR A 157 9.20 -8.12 -11.71
N LEU A 158 8.78 -9.10 -10.90
CA LEU A 158 9.55 -10.33 -10.67
C LEU A 158 9.80 -11.10 -11.98
N ARG A 159 8.77 -11.23 -12.82
CA ARG A 159 8.90 -11.89 -14.15
C ARG A 159 9.90 -11.17 -15.03
N ALA A 160 9.82 -9.85 -15.14
CA ALA A 160 10.73 -9.06 -15.97
C ALA A 160 12.19 -9.15 -15.47
N MET A 161 12.40 -9.01 -14.16
CA MET A 161 13.73 -9.08 -13.57
C MET A 161 14.33 -10.49 -13.61
N ALA A 162 13.53 -11.53 -13.45
CA ALA A 162 13.96 -12.91 -13.60
C ALA A 162 14.37 -13.20 -15.06
N ALA A 163 13.55 -12.82 -16.03
CA ALA A 163 13.81 -13.03 -17.46
C ALA A 163 15.04 -12.29 -17.96
N SER A 164 15.30 -11.07 -17.46
CA SER A 164 16.50 -10.28 -17.80
C SER A 164 17.75 -10.70 -17.01
N GLY A 165 17.62 -11.57 -15.99
CA GLY A 165 18.71 -11.94 -15.08
C GLY A 165 19.20 -10.79 -14.20
N GLN A 166 18.43 -9.73 -14.06
CA GLN A 166 18.79 -8.53 -13.29
C GLN A 166 18.42 -8.62 -11.80
N TRP A 167 17.70 -9.69 -11.40
CA TRP A 167 17.35 -9.86 -9.98
C TRP A 167 18.59 -10.07 -9.13
N MET A 168 18.64 -9.34 -8.02
CA MET A 168 19.66 -9.50 -6.98
C MET A 168 19.03 -9.39 -5.60
N TRP A 169 19.43 -10.25 -4.69
CA TRP A 169 19.05 -10.17 -3.29
C TRP A 169 19.94 -9.14 -2.58
N ILE A 170 19.34 -8.20 -1.89
CA ILE A 170 20.10 -7.25 -1.06
C ILE A 170 20.31 -7.91 0.31
N ASP A 171 21.57 -8.02 0.75
CA ASP A 171 21.98 -8.78 1.94
C ASP A 171 21.39 -10.20 1.98
N GLY A 172 21.36 -10.89 0.82
CA GLY A 172 20.78 -12.23 0.72
C GLY A 172 19.28 -12.30 0.97
N GLY A 173 18.57 -11.17 1.00
CA GLY A 173 17.14 -11.10 1.32
C GLY A 173 16.82 -11.47 2.78
N ARG A 174 17.78 -11.35 3.69
CA ARG A 174 17.66 -11.75 5.11
C ARG A 174 16.82 -10.79 5.96
N ALA A 175 16.49 -9.61 5.45
CA ALA A 175 15.65 -8.66 6.16
C ALA A 175 14.27 -9.28 6.46
N ARG A 176 13.88 -9.27 7.75
CA ARG A 176 12.59 -9.78 8.20
C ARG A 176 11.48 -8.78 7.90
N THR A 177 10.34 -9.28 7.49
CA THR A 177 9.20 -8.46 7.10
C THR A 177 7.88 -9.06 7.57
N SER A 178 6.97 -8.20 8.01
CA SER A 178 5.55 -8.50 8.08
C SER A 178 4.96 -8.38 6.67
N THR A 179 3.83 -9.02 6.41
CA THR A 179 3.11 -8.99 5.12
C THR A 179 1.62 -8.87 5.34
N THR A 180 0.86 -8.58 4.28
CA THR A 180 -0.61 -8.50 4.31
C THR A 180 -1.17 -9.16 3.06
N HIS A 181 -1.83 -10.32 3.22
CA HIS A 181 -2.59 -10.90 2.12
C HIS A 181 -3.80 -10.03 1.77
N ILE A 182 -4.15 -9.96 0.48
CA ILE A 182 -5.25 -9.10 0.03
C ILE A 182 -6.59 -9.43 0.73
N ASP A 183 -6.90 -10.70 0.96
CA ASP A 183 -8.14 -11.09 1.65
C ASP A 183 -8.14 -10.65 3.12
N ASN A 184 -6.97 -10.65 3.78
CA ASN A 184 -6.81 -10.14 5.13
C ASN A 184 -7.02 -8.62 5.19
N LEU A 185 -6.55 -7.89 4.17
CA LEU A 185 -6.82 -6.46 4.06
C LEU A 185 -8.31 -6.18 3.81
N ILE A 186 -8.96 -6.94 2.92
CA ILE A 186 -10.40 -6.80 2.65
C ILE A 186 -11.19 -7.06 3.94
N HIS A 187 -10.86 -8.11 4.69
CA HIS A 187 -11.48 -8.38 5.98
C HIS A 187 -11.32 -7.24 6.98
N ALA A 188 -10.11 -6.65 7.07
CA ALA A 188 -9.88 -5.48 7.92
C ALA A 188 -10.70 -4.26 7.48
N ILE A 189 -10.89 -4.04 6.17
CA ILE A 189 -11.74 -2.99 5.63
C ILE A 189 -13.20 -3.22 6.06
N GLU A 190 -13.72 -4.45 5.93
CA GLU A 190 -15.08 -4.79 6.35
C GLU A 190 -15.29 -4.55 7.85
N LEU A 191 -14.35 -4.95 8.70
CA LEU A 191 -14.38 -4.64 10.12
C LEU A 191 -14.35 -3.14 10.39
N ALA A 192 -13.52 -2.39 9.67
CA ALA A 192 -13.39 -0.95 9.79
C ALA A 192 -14.64 -0.19 9.32
N LEU A 193 -15.58 -0.79 8.60
CA LEU A 193 -16.87 -0.17 8.28
C LEU A 193 -17.72 0.11 9.52
N THR A 194 -17.57 -0.66 10.59
CA THR A 194 -18.41 -0.57 11.79
C THR A 194 -17.64 -0.45 13.11
N LYS A 195 -16.33 -0.78 13.12
CA LYS A 195 -15.48 -0.84 14.30
C LYS A 195 -14.30 0.12 14.20
N GLY A 196 -13.56 0.28 15.30
CA GLY A 196 -12.35 1.09 15.42
C GLY A 196 -12.60 2.49 15.94
N GLY A 197 -11.60 3.05 16.60
CA GLY A 197 -11.61 4.42 17.12
C GLY A 197 -11.46 5.47 16.02
N GLY A 198 -12.22 6.56 16.11
CA GLY A 198 -12.12 7.66 15.14
C GLY A 198 -10.75 8.34 15.18
N GLY A 199 -10.15 8.53 14.02
CA GLY A 199 -8.80 9.11 13.86
C GLY A 199 -7.65 8.14 14.11
N GLU A 200 -7.93 6.86 14.43
CA GLU A 200 -6.95 5.87 14.81
C GLU A 200 -6.37 5.12 13.60
N ALA A 201 -5.10 4.72 13.75
CA ALA A 201 -4.40 3.90 12.76
C ALA A 201 -4.27 2.46 13.29
N TYR A 202 -4.30 1.49 12.36
CA TYR A 202 -4.24 0.07 12.65
C TYR A 202 -3.31 -0.63 11.65
N PHE A 203 -2.31 -1.35 12.13
CA PHE A 203 -1.59 -2.28 11.27
C PHE A 203 -2.49 -3.49 10.94
N VAL A 204 -2.44 -3.90 9.69
CA VAL A 204 -3.16 -5.07 9.18
C VAL A 204 -2.12 -6.04 8.63
N LEU A 205 -1.94 -7.17 9.31
CA LEU A 205 -0.82 -8.07 9.05
C LEU A 205 -1.29 -9.52 8.95
N ASP A 206 -0.54 -10.31 8.20
CA ASP A 206 -0.62 -11.77 8.23
C ASP A 206 0.02 -12.31 9.51
N ASP A 207 -0.28 -13.56 9.86
CA ASP A 207 0.40 -14.22 10.97
C ASP A 207 1.83 -14.63 10.59
N GLY A 208 2.73 -14.41 11.56
CA GLY A 208 4.14 -14.75 11.44
C GLY A 208 4.98 -13.70 10.69
N VAL A 209 6.28 -13.78 10.92
CA VAL A 209 7.28 -12.91 10.29
C VAL A 209 8.20 -13.79 9.46
N ARG A 210 8.51 -13.36 8.25
CA ARG A 210 9.37 -14.08 7.30
C ARG A 210 10.48 -13.17 6.81
N THR A 211 11.54 -13.75 6.26
CA THR A 211 12.52 -12.98 5.51
C THR A 211 11.94 -12.58 4.14
N LEU A 212 12.43 -11.50 3.57
CA LEU A 212 12.06 -11.12 2.20
C LEU A 212 12.35 -12.23 1.19
N ARG A 213 13.47 -12.97 1.40
CA ARG A 213 13.82 -14.11 0.55
C ARG A 213 12.80 -15.23 0.62
N GLU A 214 12.36 -15.60 1.82
CA GLU A 214 11.31 -16.62 2.00
C GLU A 214 10.02 -16.18 1.34
N MET A 215 9.56 -14.95 1.59
CA MET A 215 8.29 -14.47 1.09
C MET A 215 8.27 -14.25 -0.43
N ILE A 216 9.23 -13.48 -0.95
CA ILE A 216 9.33 -13.22 -2.39
C ILE A 216 9.64 -14.50 -3.16
N GLY A 217 10.51 -15.35 -2.61
CA GLY A 217 10.82 -16.66 -3.21
C GLY A 217 9.60 -17.57 -3.28
N ALA A 218 8.78 -17.60 -2.23
CA ALA A 218 7.53 -18.37 -2.22
C ALA A 218 6.49 -17.81 -3.21
N ILE A 219 6.33 -16.49 -3.29
CA ILE A 219 5.45 -15.85 -4.28
C ILE A 219 5.93 -16.15 -5.70
N ALA A 220 7.22 -15.96 -6.00
CA ALA A 220 7.80 -16.27 -7.30
C ALA A 220 7.62 -17.76 -7.66
N GLY A 221 7.93 -18.65 -6.72
CA GLY A 221 7.78 -20.10 -6.89
C GLY A 221 6.33 -20.53 -7.13
N SER A 222 5.34 -19.87 -6.50
CA SER A 222 3.93 -20.13 -6.74
C SER A 222 3.50 -19.88 -8.19
N GLN A 223 4.24 -19.03 -8.90
CA GLN A 223 4.00 -18.63 -10.29
C GLN A 223 5.02 -19.25 -11.26
N GLY A 224 5.80 -20.22 -10.83
CA GLY A 224 6.83 -20.87 -11.66
C GLY A 224 8.01 -19.94 -12.04
N ILE A 225 8.20 -18.82 -11.32
CA ILE A 225 9.30 -17.89 -11.56
C ILE A 225 10.52 -18.34 -10.74
N SER A 226 11.65 -18.58 -11.41
CA SER A 226 12.93 -18.86 -10.77
C SER A 226 13.75 -17.57 -10.67
N LEU A 227 14.05 -17.15 -9.45
CA LEU A 227 14.85 -15.96 -9.20
C LEU A 227 16.33 -16.34 -9.08
N PRO A 228 17.26 -15.60 -9.75
CA PRO A 228 18.70 -15.83 -9.61
C PRO A 228 19.17 -15.69 -8.16
N ASP A 229 20.14 -16.53 -7.78
CA ASP A 229 20.77 -16.52 -6.46
C ASP A 229 22.01 -15.60 -6.44
N ARG A 230 21.81 -14.33 -6.83
CA ARG A 230 22.85 -13.31 -6.78
C ARG A 230 22.54 -12.36 -5.64
N GLU A 231 23.57 -11.90 -4.93
CA GLU A 231 23.39 -10.95 -3.87
C GLU A 231 24.36 -9.77 -3.93
N ILE A 232 23.93 -8.64 -3.37
CA ILE A 232 24.76 -7.46 -3.13
C ILE A 232 24.59 -7.01 -1.68
N PRO A 233 25.63 -6.47 -1.05
CA PRO A 233 25.48 -5.91 0.30
C PRO A 233 24.59 -4.65 0.31
N ALA A 234 23.88 -4.40 1.40
CA ALA A 234 22.96 -3.26 1.51
C ALA A 234 23.61 -1.91 1.23
N TRP A 235 24.83 -1.69 1.73
CA TRP A 235 25.56 -0.44 1.46
C TRP A 235 25.80 -0.21 -0.05
N ALA A 236 26.08 -1.27 -0.80
CA ALA A 236 26.29 -1.16 -2.26
C ALA A 236 24.96 -0.85 -2.97
N ALA A 237 23.87 -1.46 -2.53
CA ALA A 237 22.53 -1.14 -3.04
C ALA A 237 22.13 0.31 -2.72
N ASP A 238 22.39 0.79 -1.50
CA ASP A 238 22.14 2.18 -1.09
C ASP A 238 22.91 3.18 -1.97
N VAL A 239 24.21 2.91 -2.23
CA VAL A 239 25.06 3.74 -3.10
C VAL A 239 24.57 3.67 -4.57
N ALA A 240 24.28 2.47 -5.07
CA ALA A 240 23.80 2.29 -6.44
C ALA A 240 22.46 3.01 -6.67
N GLY A 241 21.51 2.89 -5.74
CA GLY A 241 20.23 3.58 -5.81
C GLY A 241 20.39 5.10 -5.76
N ALA A 242 21.23 5.62 -4.87
CA ALA A 242 21.50 7.05 -4.78
C ALA A 242 22.14 7.60 -6.06
N THR A 243 23.13 6.87 -6.60
CA THR A 243 23.82 7.25 -7.84
C THR A 243 22.87 7.22 -9.05
N ALA A 244 22.07 6.16 -9.16
CA ALA A 244 21.08 6.04 -10.23
C ALA A 244 20.09 7.20 -10.19
N GLU A 245 19.52 7.55 -9.04
CA GLU A 245 18.61 8.69 -8.91
C GLU A 245 19.25 10.03 -9.30
N ILE A 246 20.53 10.27 -8.93
CA ILE A 246 21.26 11.47 -9.30
C ILE A 246 21.43 11.53 -10.83
N VAL A 247 21.87 10.43 -11.46
CA VAL A 247 22.06 10.35 -12.90
C VAL A 247 20.73 10.58 -13.63
N TRP A 248 19.65 9.91 -13.23
CA TRP A 248 18.33 10.06 -13.84
C TRP A 248 17.80 11.49 -13.75
N ARG A 249 17.98 12.14 -12.61
CA ARG A 249 17.59 13.56 -12.45
C ARG A 249 18.44 14.51 -13.27
N LEU A 250 19.77 14.30 -13.30
CA LEU A 250 20.70 15.15 -14.04
C LEU A 250 20.43 15.11 -15.56
N PHE A 251 20.12 13.93 -16.09
CA PHE A 251 19.82 13.73 -17.50
C PHE A 251 18.33 13.87 -17.86
N GLY A 252 17.47 14.15 -16.89
CA GLY A 252 16.02 14.33 -17.11
C GLY A 252 15.33 13.05 -17.63
N LEU A 253 15.83 11.86 -17.28
CA LEU A 253 15.30 10.59 -17.74
C LEU A 253 13.92 10.33 -17.12
N ARG A 254 12.94 10.00 -17.97
CA ARG A 254 11.55 9.74 -17.55
C ARG A 254 11.30 8.29 -17.13
N SER A 255 12.13 7.34 -17.58
CA SER A 255 12.05 5.94 -17.15
C SER A 255 12.42 5.81 -15.67
N GLU A 256 11.92 4.77 -15.03
CA GLU A 256 12.35 4.42 -13.67
C GLU A 256 13.82 3.97 -13.66
N PRO A 257 14.62 4.38 -12.66
CA PRO A 257 15.96 3.85 -12.45
C PRO A 257 15.90 2.34 -12.15
N PRO A 258 16.93 1.56 -12.51
CA PRO A 258 16.99 0.13 -12.21
C PRO A 258 16.90 -0.18 -10.71
N LEU A 259 17.32 0.76 -9.87
CA LEU A 259 17.21 0.70 -8.42
C LEU A 259 17.04 2.13 -7.90
N THR A 260 16.03 2.34 -7.06
CA THR A 260 15.83 3.60 -6.34
C THR A 260 16.37 3.49 -4.92
N ARG A 261 16.63 4.62 -4.26
CA ARG A 261 16.98 4.63 -2.82
C ARG A 261 15.87 4.00 -1.98
N PHE A 262 14.61 4.23 -2.38
CA PHE A 262 13.47 3.66 -1.68
C PHE A 262 13.43 2.14 -1.83
N SER A 263 13.59 1.59 -3.05
CA SER A 263 13.64 0.14 -3.30
C SER A 263 14.79 -0.52 -2.55
N ALA A 264 16.01 0.07 -2.60
CA ALA A 264 17.16 -0.43 -1.86
C ALA A 264 16.86 -0.50 -0.36
N MET A 265 16.24 0.53 0.19
CA MET A 265 15.88 0.62 1.61
C MET A 265 14.85 -0.45 1.99
N ILE A 266 13.70 -0.56 1.29
CA ILE A 266 12.65 -1.52 1.66
C ILE A 266 13.07 -2.98 1.50
N MET A 267 14.04 -3.25 0.62
CA MET A 267 14.59 -4.59 0.40
C MET A 267 15.73 -4.95 1.34
N SER A 268 16.28 -3.99 2.08
CA SER A 268 17.43 -4.21 2.98
C SER A 268 17.11 -3.98 4.46
N ARG A 269 16.02 -3.29 4.78
CA ARG A 269 15.67 -2.96 6.17
C ARG A 269 14.55 -3.88 6.69
N GLU A 270 14.68 -4.31 7.94
CA GLU A 270 13.62 -5.07 8.60
C GLU A 270 12.35 -4.22 8.77
N ALA A 271 11.20 -4.83 8.57
CA ALA A 271 9.88 -4.26 8.81
C ALA A 271 9.01 -5.26 9.58
N VAL A 272 9.31 -5.42 10.84
CA VAL A 272 8.57 -6.27 11.79
C VAL A 272 7.63 -5.39 12.60
N LEU A 273 6.33 -5.62 12.42
CA LEU A 273 5.26 -4.79 12.96
C LEU A 273 4.36 -5.63 13.88
N ARG A 274 3.62 -4.95 14.77
CA ARG A 274 2.63 -5.57 15.67
C ARG A 274 1.24 -5.04 15.38
N ASP A 275 0.29 -5.92 15.17
CA ASP A 275 -1.13 -5.63 14.90
C ASP A 275 -2.04 -5.80 16.12
N GLY A 276 -1.46 -5.82 17.32
CA GLY A 276 -2.19 -6.03 18.56
C GLY A 276 -3.38 -5.07 18.76
N LYS A 277 -3.24 -3.83 18.31
CA LYS A 277 -4.30 -2.83 18.36
C LYS A 277 -5.46 -3.18 17.42
N ALA A 278 -5.19 -3.60 16.18
CA ALA A 278 -6.23 -4.05 15.25
C ALA A 278 -6.97 -5.26 15.81
N ARG A 279 -6.26 -6.22 16.42
CA ARG A 279 -6.88 -7.39 17.07
C ARG A 279 -7.79 -6.99 18.22
N ALA A 280 -7.37 -6.08 19.08
CA ALA A 280 -8.13 -5.65 20.25
C ALA A 280 -9.34 -4.78 19.90
N GLU A 281 -9.19 -3.80 19.00
CA GLU A 281 -10.21 -2.75 18.77
C GLU A 281 -11.09 -3.05 17.55
N LEU A 282 -10.55 -3.66 16.48
CA LEU A 282 -11.35 -4.07 15.33
C LEU A 282 -11.88 -5.50 15.47
N GLY A 283 -11.28 -6.32 16.36
CA GLY A 283 -11.50 -7.76 16.38
C GLY A 283 -10.89 -8.45 15.16
N TYR A 284 -9.83 -7.84 14.60
CA TYR A 284 -9.12 -8.38 13.44
C TYR A 284 -8.44 -9.71 13.77
N ALA A 285 -8.56 -10.64 12.86
CA ALA A 285 -7.71 -11.82 12.77
C ALA A 285 -7.54 -12.16 11.29
N PRO A 286 -6.37 -12.57 10.83
CA PRO A 286 -6.19 -13.03 9.46
C PRO A 286 -7.20 -14.12 9.11
N VAL A 287 -7.91 -13.97 7.99
CA VAL A 287 -8.88 -14.96 7.49
C VAL A 287 -8.24 -16.00 6.59
N ILE A 288 -7.00 -15.73 6.16
CA ILE A 288 -6.22 -16.64 5.34
C ILE A 288 -4.77 -16.66 5.82
N GLY A 289 -4.20 -17.85 5.95
CA GLY A 289 -2.79 -18.03 6.23
C GLY A 289 -1.92 -17.96 4.98
N VAL A 290 -0.61 -17.77 5.16
CA VAL A 290 0.33 -17.57 4.03
C VAL A 290 0.37 -18.79 3.11
N GLU A 291 0.38 -20.01 3.66
CA GLU A 291 0.44 -21.23 2.84
C GLU A 291 -0.81 -21.39 1.95
N GLU A 292 -1.99 -21.08 2.48
CA GLU A 292 -3.24 -21.11 1.73
C GLU A 292 -3.25 -19.98 0.66
N GLY A 293 -2.83 -18.77 1.02
CA GLY A 293 -2.72 -17.65 0.07
C GLY A 293 -1.81 -17.99 -1.12
N LEU A 294 -0.64 -18.60 -0.85
CA LEU A 294 0.26 -19.09 -1.90
C LEU A 294 -0.38 -20.21 -2.74
N ALA A 295 -1.18 -21.10 -2.12
CA ALA A 295 -1.91 -22.11 -2.86
C ALA A 295 -2.94 -21.50 -3.81
N ARG A 296 -3.68 -20.46 -3.37
CA ARG A 296 -4.63 -19.72 -4.23
C ARG A 296 -3.92 -18.99 -5.38
N MET A 297 -2.74 -18.42 -5.15
CA MET A 297 -1.94 -17.80 -6.22
C MET A 297 -1.51 -18.80 -7.30
N ARG A 298 -1.30 -20.08 -6.96
CA ARG A 298 -0.97 -21.12 -7.96
C ARG A 298 -2.14 -21.46 -8.89
N GLN A 299 -3.36 -21.17 -8.48
CA GLN A 299 -4.60 -21.49 -9.22
C GLN A 299 -5.14 -20.31 -10.04
N ALA A 300 -4.65 -19.11 -9.76
CA ALA A 300 -5.06 -17.88 -10.44
C ALA A 300 -4.17 -17.56 -11.65
#